data_567c50c1889581f863f226fd52b7fb1f
#
_entry.id   567c50c1889581f863f226fd52b7fb1f
#
_cell.length_a   1.000
_cell.length_b   1.000
_cell.length_c   1.000
_cell.angle_alpha   90.00
_cell.angle_beta   90.00
_cell.angle_gamma   90.00
#
_symmetry.space_group_name_H-M   'P 1'
#
loop_
_entity.id
_entity.type
_entity.pdbx_description
1 polymer ?
#
loop_
_entity_poly.entity_id
_entity_poly.type
_entity_poly.pdbx_seq_one_letter_code
_entity_poly.pdbx_strand_id
1 'polypeptide(L)'
;VPRSIADPLATHAANATGFLNMLVAARDAGVGRFVYAASSSTYGDHPGLPKVEDVIGRPLSPYAVTKLVDEIYADVFARCYATSAIGLRYFNVFGARQDPEGAYAAVIRAGRRRC
;
A
#
# COMPACT_ATOMS: atom_id res chain seq x y z
N VAL A 1 9.70 -2.86 0.77
CA VAL A 1 10.07 -3.77 -0.33
C VAL A 1 11.20 -4.73 0.08
N PRO A 2 12.37 -4.31 0.60
CA PRO A 2 13.44 -5.25 0.93
C PRO A 2 13.01 -6.40 1.86
N ARG A 3 12.26 -6.13 2.92
CA ARG A 3 11.72 -7.16 3.82
C ARG A 3 10.85 -8.18 3.11
N SER A 4 10.02 -7.74 2.16
CA SER A 4 9.12 -8.67 1.45
C SER A 4 9.84 -9.62 0.49
N ILE A 5 11.04 -9.24 0.05
CA ILE A 5 11.90 -10.12 -0.75
C ILE A 5 12.58 -11.15 0.17
N ALA A 6 13.01 -10.72 1.35
CA ALA A 6 13.65 -11.61 2.33
C ALA A 6 12.65 -12.58 2.99
N ASP A 7 11.45 -12.10 3.32
CA ASP A 7 10.38 -12.90 3.94
C ASP A 7 9.00 -12.54 3.34
N PRO A 8 8.63 -13.18 2.24
CA PRO A 8 7.34 -12.93 1.59
C PRO A 8 6.16 -13.49 2.39
N LEU A 9 6.35 -14.56 3.16
CA LEU A 9 5.28 -15.15 3.96
C LEU A 9 4.86 -14.23 5.12
N ALA A 10 5.80 -13.71 5.87
CA ALA A 10 5.50 -12.74 6.93
C ALA A 10 4.87 -11.46 6.35
N THR A 11 5.35 -11.01 5.19
CA THR A 11 4.77 -9.85 4.50
C THR A 11 3.32 -10.10 4.09
N HIS A 12 3.02 -11.28 3.55
CA HIS A 12 1.65 -11.66 3.17
C HIS A 12 0.74 -11.75 4.39
N ALA A 13 1.19 -12.43 5.45
CA ALA A 13 0.41 -12.58 6.68
C ALA A 13 0.06 -11.21 7.31
N ALA A 14 1.03 -10.30 7.38
CA ALA A 14 0.82 -8.98 7.96
C ALA A 14 -0.08 -8.09 7.08
N ASN A 15 0.19 -8.03 5.79
CA ASN A 15 -0.51 -7.12 4.88
C ASN A 15 -1.84 -7.71 4.39
N ALA A 16 -1.82 -8.81 3.63
CA ALA A 16 -3.03 -9.32 2.99
C ALA A 16 -3.98 -9.97 4.00
N THR A 17 -3.48 -10.91 4.82
CA THR A 17 -4.32 -11.57 5.84
C THR A 17 -4.77 -10.58 6.91
N GLY A 18 -3.85 -9.74 7.39
CA GLY A 18 -4.18 -8.70 8.37
C GLY A 18 -5.21 -7.70 7.85
N PHE A 19 -5.06 -7.27 6.61
CA PHE A 19 -6.02 -6.37 5.96
C PHE A 19 -7.40 -7.00 5.81
N LEU A 20 -7.48 -8.25 5.35
CA LEU A 20 -8.74 -8.96 5.24
C LEU A 20 -9.45 -9.10 6.59
N ASN A 21 -8.71 -9.43 7.65
CA ASN A 21 -9.24 -9.49 9.01
C ASN A 21 -9.84 -8.14 9.45
N MET A 22 -9.17 -7.03 9.13
CA MET A 22 -9.68 -5.69 9.44
C MET A 22 -10.94 -5.34 8.63
N LEU A 23 -11.00 -5.72 7.34
CA LEU A 23 -12.21 -5.52 6.54
C LEU A 23 -13.40 -6.30 7.06
N VAL A 24 -13.19 -7.56 7.46
CA VAL A 24 -14.23 -8.40 8.06
C VAL A 24 -14.72 -7.77 9.38
N ALA A 25 -13.80 -7.39 10.25
CA ALA A 25 -14.15 -6.74 11.53
C ALA A 25 -14.90 -5.42 11.32
N ALA A 26 -14.47 -4.60 10.37
CA ALA A 26 -15.13 -3.34 10.03
C ALA A 26 -16.57 -3.55 9.50
N ARG A 27 -16.74 -4.54 8.63
CA ARG A 27 -18.06 -4.95 8.12
C ARG A 27 -18.98 -5.39 9.27
N ASP A 28 -18.50 -6.29 10.13
CA ASP A 28 -19.29 -6.87 11.22
C ASP A 28 -19.64 -5.83 12.29
N ALA A 29 -18.77 -4.84 12.48
CA ALA A 29 -19.02 -3.69 13.36
C ALA A 29 -19.88 -2.58 12.71
N GLY A 30 -20.30 -2.73 11.46
CA GLY A 30 -21.10 -1.72 10.76
C GLY A 30 -20.37 -0.38 10.53
N VAL A 31 -19.04 -0.42 10.33
CA VAL A 31 -18.25 0.79 10.10
C VAL A 31 -18.68 1.44 8.79
N GLY A 32 -19.17 2.69 8.84
CA GLY A 32 -19.70 3.40 7.68
C GLY A 32 -18.65 3.78 6.65
N ARG A 33 -17.37 3.95 7.05
CA ARG A 33 -16.27 4.27 6.13
C ARG A 33 -14.95 3.73 6.66
N PHE A 34 -14.24 2.98 5.81
CA PHE A 34 -12.94 2.39 6.11
C PHE A 34 -11.88 3.04 5.22
N VAL A 35 -10.91 3.72 5.82
CA VAL A 35 -9.79 4.34 5.10
C VAL A 35 -8.52 3.57 5.40
N TYR A 36 -7.74 3.23 4.36
CA TYR A 36 -6.54 2.42 4.53
C TYR A 36 -5.34 2.91 3.71
N ALA A 37 -4.16 2.53 4.16
CA ALA A 37 -2.91 2.81 3.47
C ALA A 37 -2.71 1.80 2.32
N ALA A 38 -3.03 2.21 1.12
CA ALA A 38 -2.56 1.58 -0.11
C ALA A 38 -1.12 2.04 -0.40
N SER A 39 -0.59 1.79 -1.57
CA SER A 39 0.80 2.11 -1.90
C SER A 39 0.98 2.49 -3.36
N SER A 40 1.83 3.46 -3.64
CA SER A 40 2.28 3.76 -5.01
C SER A 40 2.98 2.57 -5.69
N SER A 41 3.43 1.56 -4.93
CA SER A 41 4.00 0.33 -5.49
C SER A 41 3.00 -0.49 -6.31
N THR A 42 1.69 -0.25 -6.16
CA THR A 42 0.64 -0.86 -7.02
C THR A 42 0.69 -0.37 -8.46
N TYR A 43 1.28 0.78 -8.74
CA TYR A 43 1.51 1.22 -10.12
C TYR A 43 2.52 0.34 -10.87
N GLY A 44 3.35 -0.42 -10.16
CA GLY A 44 4.27 -1.40 -10.75
C GLY A 44 5.22 -0.80 -11.77
N ASP A 45 5.37 -1.50 -12.90
CA ASP A 45 6.24 -1.13 -14.02
C ASP A 45 5.57 -0.19 -15.05
N HIS A 46 4.38 0.33 -14.78
CA HIS A 46 3.70 1.24 -15.71
C HIS A 46 4.56 2.51 -15.95
N PRO A 47 4.91 2.84 -17.21
CA PRO A 47 5.86 3.92 -17.50
C PRO A 47 5.22 5.32 -17.46
N GLY A 48 3.90 5.44 -17.61
CA GLY A 48 3.22 6.71 -17.76
C GLY A 48 3.37 7.66 -16.57
N LEU A 49 3.50 8.94 -16.86
CA LEU A 49 3.51 10.05 -15.91
C LEU A 49 2.59 11.17 -16.42
N PRO A 50 1.81 11.83 -15.54
CA PRO A 50 1.64 11.49 -14.12
C PRO A 50 0.96 10.12 -13.92
N LYS A 51 1.14 9.50 -12.74
CA LYS A 51 0.40 8.29 -12.38
C LYS A 51 -1.06 8.65 -12.19
N VAL A 52 -1.94 7.81 -12.73
CA VAL A 52 -3.40 7.91 -12.57
C VAL A 52 -3.93 6.61 -11.99
N GLU A 53 -5.00 6.68 -11.21
CA GLU A 53 -5.47 5.57 -10.38
C GLU A 53 -5.94 4.36 -11.21
N ASP A 54 -6.53 4.61 -12.38
CA ASP A 54 -7.14 3.57 -13.21
C ASP A 54 -6.13 2.77 -14.04
N VAL A 55 -4.86 3.21 -14.08
CA VAL A 55 -3.84 2.60 -14.92
C VAL A 55 -2.66 2.11 -14.08
N ILE A 56 -2.54 0.79 -13.96
CA ILE A 56 -1.46 0.12 -13.24
C ILE A 56 -0.69 -0.83 -14.16
N GLY A 57 0.58 -1.05 -13.85
CA GLY A 57 1.41 -2.07 -14.47
C GLY A 57 1.45 -3.35 -13.65
N ARG A 58 2.53 -4.13 -13.80
CA ARG A 58 2.75 -5.36 -13.04
C ARG A 58 3.47 -5.07 -11.74
N PRO A 59 3.01 -5.64 -10.60
CA PRO A 59 3.73 -5.51 -9.33
C PRO A 59 5.18 -5.98 -9.43
N LEU A 60 6.11 -5.22 -8.85
CA LEU A 60 7.55 -5.50 -8.92
C LEU A 60 8.13 -6.13 -7.63
N SER A 61 7.30 -6.46 -6.65
CA SER A 61 7.75 -7.06 -5.40
C SER A 61 6.61 -7.80 -4.70
N PRO A 62 6.90 -8.77 -3.80
CA PRO A 62 5.87 -9.39 -2.96
C PRO A 62 5.05 -8.35 -2.17
N TYR A 63 5.69 -7.29 -1.67
CA TYR A 63 4.98 -6.17 -1.03
C TYR A 63 3.95 -5.51 -1.96
N ALA A 64 4.35 -5.22 -3.21
CA ALA A 64 3.44 -4.61 -4.18
C ALA A 64 2.24 -5.52 -4.49
N VAL A 65 2.47 -6.83 -4.56
CA VAL A 65 1.39 -7.82 -4.71
C VAL A 65 0.42 -7.75 -3.53
N THR A 66 0.91 -7.73 -2.29
CA THR A 66 0.02 -7.66 -1.12
C THR A 66 -0.81 -6.37 -1.12
N LYS A 67 -0.23 -5.24 -1.52
CA LYS A 67 -0.95 -3.96 -1.59
C LYS A 67 -1.99 -3.93 -2.70
N LEU A 68 -1.73 -4.57 -3.84
CA LEU A 68 -2.73 -4.73 -4.89
C LEU A 68 -3.87 -5.65 -4.44
N VAL A 69 -3.56 -6.73 -3.73
CA VAL A 69 -4.56 -7.63 -3.14
C VAL A 69 -5.47 -6.90 -2.16
N ASP A 70 -4.93 -6.01 -1.32
CA ASP A 70 -5.72 -5.16 -0.41
C ASP A 70 -6.77 -4.34 -1.18
N GLU A 71 -6.38 -3.71 -2.29
CA GLU A 71 -7.28 -2.91 -3.14
C GLU A 71 -8.38 -3.78 -3.78
N ILE A 72 -8.02 -4.97 -4.27
CA ILE A 72 -8.98 -5.92 -4.85
C ILE A 72 -9.98 -6.39 -3.80
N TYR A 73 -9.53 -6.71 -2.58
CA TYR A 73 -10.44 -7.06 -1.49
C TYR A 73 -11.37 -5.91 -1.13
N ALA A 74 -10.87 -4.69 -1.03
CA ALA A 74 -11.68 -3.51 -0.72
C ALA A 74 -12.80 -3.31 -1.76
N ASP A 75 -12.48 -3.45 -3.05
CA ASP A 75 -13.45 -3.35 -4.14
C ASP A 75 -14.52 -4.46 -4.08
N VAL A 76 -14.10 -5.70 -3.84
CA VAL A 76 -15.04 -6.82 -3.70
C VAL A 76 -15.94 -6.64 -2.46
N PHE A 77 -15.39 -6.17 -1.34
CA PHE A 77 -16.17 -5.90 -0.12
C PHE A 77 -17.20 -4.78 -0.35
N ALA A 78 -16.85 -3.75 -1.13
CA ALA A 78 -17.80 -2.70 -1.49
C ALA A 78 -18.99 -3.27 -2.29
N ARG A 79 -18.73 -4.16 -3.23
CA ARG A 79 -19.76 -4.77 -4.07
C ARG A 79 -20.59 -5.83 -3.35
N CYS A 80 -19.97 -6.67 -2.53
CA CYS A 80 -20.64 -7.79 -1.89
C CYS A 80 -21.33 -7.43 -0.56
N TYR A 81 -20.78 -6.47 0.16
CA TYR A 81 -21.21 -6.14 1.51
C TYR A 81 -21.58 -4.66 1.71
N ALA A 82 -21.60 -3.88 0.64
CA ALA A 82 -21.83 -2.43 0.67
C ALA A 82 -20.90 -1.67 1.64
N THR A 83 -19.69 -2.18 1.86
CA THR A 83 -18.68 -1.56 2.72
C THR A 83 -17.99 -0.43 1.96
N SER A 84 -18.04 0.80 2.49
CA SER A 84 -17.30 1.93 1.90
C SER A 84 -15.84 1.88 2.33
N ALA A 85 -14.93 1.58 1.39
CA ALA A 85 -13.50 1.57 1.64
C ALA A 85 -12.76 2.52 0.69
N ILE A 86 -11.80 3.29 1.22
CA ILE A 86 -10.98 4.23 0.46
C ILE A 86 -9.50 3.92 0.69
N GLY A 87 -8.80 3.52 -0.34
CA GLY A 87 -7.36 3.29 -0.32
C GLY A 87 -6.58 4.52 -0.78
N LEU A 88 -5.60 4.95 0.01
CA LEU A 88 -4.72 6.06 -0.35
C LEU A 88 -3.36 5.50 -0.79
N ARG A 89 -3.02 5.62 -2.06
CA ARG A 89 -1.74 5.16 -2.62
C ARG A 89 -0.63 6.14 -2.27
N TYR A 90 -0.11 6.03 -1.06
CA TYR A 90 1.01 6.86 -0.63
C TYR A 90 2.25 6.65 -1.49
N PHE A 91 2.85 7.75 -1.92
CA PHE A 91 4.23 7.79 -2.39
C PHE A 91 5.20 7.85 -1.20
N ASN A 92 6.47 8.17 -1.45
CA ASN A 92 7.45 8.25 -0.38
C ASN A 92 7.09 9.35 0.63
N VAL A 93 6.72 8.94 1.82
CA VAL A 93 6.39 9.84 2.93
C VAL A 93 7.68 10.30 3.62
N PHE A 94 7.76 11.56 3.98
CA PHE A 94 8.90 12.12 4.72
C PHE A 94 8.41 12.98 5.90
N GLY A 95 9.26 13.14 6.91
CA GLY A 95 8.91 13.92 8.09
C GLY A 95 10.11 14.26 8.97
N ALA A 96 9.89 15.12 9.99
CA ALA A 96 10.94 15.70 10.82
C ALA A 96 11.77 14.68 11.60
N ARG A 97 11.19 13.53 11.97
CA ARG A 97 11.84 12.48 12.77
C ARG A 97 12.28 11.27 11.96
N GLN A 98 12.25 11.36 10.65
CA GLN A 98 12.67 10.25 9.79
C GLN A 98 14.18 10.05 9.92
N ASP A 99 14.61 8.81 10.14
CA ASP A 99 16.01 8.43 10.10
C ASP A 99 16.56 8.62 8.68
N PRO A 100 17.56 9.48 8.48
CA PRO A 100 18.13 9.73 7.15
C PRO A 100 18.90 8.54 6.58
N GLU A 101 19.38 7.63 7.43
CA GLU A 101 20.08 6.40 7.03
C GLU A 101 19.14 5.18 6.91
N GLY A 102 17.87 5.36 7.25
CA GLY A 102 16.89 4.28 7.21
C GLY A 102 16.70 3.72 5.80
N ALA A 103 16.49 2.41 5.68
CA ALA A 103 16.27 1.70 4.42
C ALA A 103 15.10 2.24 3.57
N TYR A 104 14.28 3.08 4.15
CA TYR A 104 13.12 3.74 3.55
C TYR A 104 13.24 5.27 3.51
N ALA A 105 14.46 5.81 3.64
CA ALA A 105 14.69 7.24 3.56
C ALA A 105 14.24 7.79 2.21
N ALA A 106 13.43 8.85 2.24
CA ALA A 106 12.92 9.47 1.03
C ALA A 106 14.02 10.21 0.27
N VAL A 107 13.90 10.27 -1.06
CA VAL A 107 14.84 10.95 -1.98
C VAL A 107 15.14 12.40 -1.57
N ILE A 108 14.18 13.12 -0.99
CA ILE A 108 14.34 14.51 -0.55
C ILE A 108 15.43 14.66 0.53
N ARG A 109 15.61 13.66 1.41
CA ARG A 109 16.68 13.68 2.42
C ARG A 109 18.05 13.28 1.86
N ALA A 110 18.07 12.34 0.92
CA ALA A 110 19.31 11.97 0.22
C ALA A 110 19.87 13.14 -0.62
N GLY A 111 19.01 13.99 -1.19
CA GLY A 111 19.38 15.17 -1.97
C GLY A 111 20.04 16.30 -1.14
N ARG A 112 19.71 16.43 0.16
CA ARG A 112 20.31 17.45 1.05
C ARG A 112 21.78 17.24 1.39
N ARG A 113 22.36 16.08 1.08
CA ARG A 113 23.79 15.78 1.31
C ARG A 113 24.70 16.15 0.15
N ARG A 114 24.15 16.65 -0.95
CA ARG A 114 24.90 17.02 -2.16
C ARG A 114 24.98 18.53 -2.41
N CYS A 115 24.55 19.35 -1.44
CA CYS A 115 24.71 20.81 -1.47
C CYS A 115 25.65 21.25 -0.38
#